data_f51fc94bc76380aa902c62cde2d78499
#
_entry.id   f51fc94bc76380aa902c62cde2d78499
#
_cell.length_a   1.000
_cell.length_b   1.000
_cell.length_c   1.000
_cell.angle_alpha   90.00
_cell.angle_beta   90.00
_cell.angle_gamma   90.00
#
_symmetry.space_group_name_H-M   'P 1'
#
loop_
_entity.id
_entity.type
_entity.pdbx_description
1 polymer ?
#
loop_
_entity_poly.entity_id
_entity_poly.type
_entity_poly.pdbx_seq_one_letter_code
_entity_poly.pdbx_strand_id
1 'polypeptide(L)'
;MEEIADYSNMAESFNQVLRGSKRKKSRQGRYLLAHREEVLQELTGKIKTGTFTVKDYREREIVEGGKMRRIQILTMKDRIAVHAIMAVVDRHLKKRFIRTTSASIKNRGMHDLMEYIRRDMKEDPEGTRYCYKFDISKFYESVGQDFVMYCVRRVFKDKKLIAMLDNFVRLMPQGISIGLRSSQGLGNLLLSVFLDHYLKDKYGVRHFYRYCDDGVVLGDAKSELWKIRDAVHFQVAQIGLTVKPDERVFPVDEGIDFLGYVIYPDHVRLRKRIKQKFARKMHEVKSRKRRRELVASFYGMAKHADCNMLFNKLTGKKMRSFKDLNVSYKPEDGKKRFPGVVVSIRELVNLPIVVKDFETGI
;
A
#
# COMPACT_ATOMS: atom_id res chain seq x y z
N MET A 1 24.11 -4.28 5.66
CA MET A 1 24.29 -5.12 4.44
C MET A 1 24.06 -6.60 4.69
N GLU A 2 24.56 -7.17 5.80
CA GLU A 2 24.43 -8.60 6.13
C GLU A 2 22.97 -9.08 6.10
N GLU A 3 22.07 -8.39 6.79
CA GLU A 3 20.64 -8.73 6.81
C GLU A 3 19.98 -8.72 5.42
N ILE A 4 20.39 -7.82 4.53
CA ILE A 4 19.85 -7.74 3.15
C ILE A 4 20.31 -8.95 2.34
N ALA A 5 21.58 -9.30 2.47
CA ALA A 5 22.24 -10.39 1.75
C ALA A 5 22.12 -11.75 2.46
N ASP A 6 21.31 -11.83 3.50
CA ASP A 6 21.00 -13.11 4.17
C ASP A 6 20.22 -14.03 3.23
N TYR A 7 20.57 -15.32 3.27
CA TYR A 7 19.96 -16.31 2.38
C TYR A 7 18.44 -16.41 2.57
N SER A 8 17.95 -16.34 3.80
CA SER A 8 16.51 -16.43 4.08
C SER A 8 15.76 -15.26 3.47
N ASN A 9 16.29 -14.02 3.59
CA ASN A 9 15.72 -12.83 2.97
C ASN A 9 15.72 -12.92 1.44
N MET A 10 16.81 -13.42 0.85
CA MET A 10 16.92 -13.59 -0.60
C MET A 10 15.95 -14.66 -1.11
N ALA A 11 15.87 -15.81 -0.44
CA ALA A 11 14.98 -16.91 -0.79
C ALA A 11 13.49 -16.51 -0.64
N GLU A 12 13.13 -15.80 0.42
CA GLU A 12 11.78 -15.26 0.58
C GLU A 12 11.44 -14.26 -0.53
N SER A 13 12.38 -13.36 -0.86
CA SER A 13 12.20 -12.39 -1.93
C SER A 13 12.02 -13.04 -3.29
N PHE A 14 12.76 -14.11 -3.58
CA PHE A 14 12.59 -14.95 -4.76
C PHE A 14 11.17 -15.53 -4.83
N ASN A 15 10.71 -16.16 -3.73
CA ASN A 15 9.39 -16.77 -3.65
C ASN A 15 8.27 -15.72 -3.82
N GLN A 16 8.41 -14.54 -3.21
CA GLN A 16 7.43 -13.45 -3.32
C GLN A 16 7.34 -12.88 -4.74
N VAL A 17 8.47 -12.67 -5.41
CA VAL A 17 8.49 -12.17 -6.79
C VAL A 17 7.89 -13.19 -7.76
N LEU A 18 8.15 -14.46 -7.56
CA LEU A 18 7.62 -15.55 -8.39
C LEU A 18 6.24 -16.04 -7.94
N ARG A 19 5.62 -15.42 -6.96
CA ARG A 19 4.29 -15.81 -6.47
C ARG A 19 3.24 -15.72 -7.59
N GLY A 20 2.52 -16.85 -7.78
CA GLY A 20 1.44 -16.97 -8.76
C GLY A 20 1.83 -17.74 -10.02
N SER A 21 0.90 -18.55 -10.52
CA SER A 21 1.13 -19.49 -11.62
C SER A 21 1.59 -18.82 -12.93
N LYS A 22 1.04 -17.64 -13.26
CA LYS A 22 1.43 -16.92 -14.49
C LYS A 22 2.91 -16.52 -14.50
N ARG A 23 3.45 -16.08 -13.36
CA ARG A 23 4.87 -15.70 -13.26
C ARG A 23 5.77 -16.91 -13.35
N LYS A 24 5.45 -17.99 -12.62
CA LYS A 24 6.21 -19.24 -12.66
C LYS A 24 6.24 -19.86 -14.06
N LYS A 25 5.14 -19.81 -14.80
CA LYS A 25 5.01 -20.36 -16.16
C LYS A 25 5.62 -19.46 -17.27
N SER A 26 5.99 -18.22 -16.97
CA SER A 26 6.64 -17.34 -17.93
C SER A 26 8.06 -17.84 -18.29
N ARG A 27 8.62 -17.41 -19.44
CA ARG A 27 10.00 -17.77 -19.85
C ARG A 27 11.01 -17.40 -18.76
N GLN A 28 10.96 -16.16 -18.25
CA GLN A 28 11.83 -15.73 -17.16
C GLN A 28 11.60 -16.54 -15.87
N GLY A 29 10.34 -16.81 -15.50
CA GLY A 29 10.03 -17.56 -14.30
C GLY A 29 10.52 -19.00 -14.33
N ARG A 30 10.40 -19.70 -15.47
CA ARG A 30 10.93 -21.06 -15.64
C ARG A 30 12.46 -21.09 -15.55
N TYR A 31 13.14 -20.13 -16.19
CA TYR A 31 14.58 -20.00 -16.10
C TYR A 31 15.02 -19.78 -14.64
N LEU A 32 14.41 -18.83 -13.93
CA LEU A 32 14.77 -18.53 -12.54
C LEU A 32 14.52 -19.73 -11.61
N LEU A 33 13.46 -20.51 -11.86
CA LEU A 33 13.18 -21.71 -11.07
C LEU A 33 14.21 -22.82 -11.31
N ALA A 34 14.66 -23.00 -12.56
CA ALA A 34 15.69 -23.99 -12.91
C ALA A 34 17.09 -23.63 -12.35
N HIS A 35 17.42 -22.32 -12.29
CA HIS A 35 18.73 -21.82 -11.85
C HIS A 35 18.65 -21.07 -10.52
N ARG A 36 17.78 -21.54 -9.61
CA ARG A 36 17.44 -20.81 -8.39
C ARG A 36 18.67 -20.47 -7.54
N GLU A 37 19.49 -21.48 -7.24
CA GLU A 37 20.63 -21.30 -6.33
C GLU A 37 21.72 -20.41 -6.96
N GLU A 38 22.01 -20.59 -8.23
CA GLU A 38 22.97 -19.75 -8.98
C GLU A 38 22.54 -18.27 -8.96
N VAL A 39 21.24 -18.02 -9.23
CA VAL A 39 20.70 -16.66 -9.23
C VAL A 39 20.73 -16.05 -7.82
N LEU A 40 20.41 -16.82 -6.78
CA LEU A 40 20.47 -16.33 -5.41
C LEU A 40 21.92 -16.01 -5.00
N GLN A 41 22.89 -16.88 -5.33
CA GLN A 41 24.31 -16.64 -5.05
C GLN A 41 24.83 -15.39 -5.78
N GLU A 42 24.53 -15.27 -7.08
CA GLU A 42 24.93 -14.10 -7.88
C GLU A 42 24.38 -12.80 -7.30
N LEU A 43 23.07 -12.74 -7.04
CA LEU A 43 22.44 -11.53 -6.50
C LEU A 43 22.96 -11.21 -5.08
N THR A 44 23.15 -12.22 -4.24
CA THR A 44 23.74 -12.06 -2.90
C THR A 44 25.14 -11.49 -2.98
N GLY A 45 25.98 -12.01 -3.89
CA GLY A 45 27.33 -11.48 -4.12
C GLY A 45 27.33 -10.02 -4.55
N LYS A 46 26.50 -9.67 -5.54
CA LYS A 46 26.37 -8.28 -6.02
C LYS A 46 25.86 -7.33 -4.93
N ILE A 47 24.93 -7.78 -4.08
CA ILE A 47 24.42 -6.97 -2.96
C ILE A 47 25.52 -6.79 -1.90
N LYS A 48 26.22 -7.86 -1.48
CA LYS A 48 27.33 -7.79 -0.50
C LYS A 48 28.44 -6.85 -0.94
N THR A 49 28.79 -6.88 -2.21
CA THR A 49 29.84 -5.99 -2.76
C THR A 49 29.33 -4.57 -3.00
N GLY A 50 28.01 -4.35 -3.05
CA GLY A 50 27.40 -3.06 -3.38
C GLY A 50 27.41 -2.75 -4.88
N THR A 51 27.64 -3.78 -5.72
CA THR A 51 27.73 -3.64 -7.20
C THR A 51 26.39 -3.90 -7.91
N PHE A 52 25.33 -4.23 -7.15
CA PHE A 52 24.02 -4.41 -7.76
C PHE A 52 23.47 -3.08 -8.24
N THR A 53 23.11 -3.02 -9.52
CA THR A 53 22.47 -1.87 -10.16
C THR A 53 21.35 -2.35 -11.07
N VAL A 54 20.25 -1.60 -11.10
CA VAL A 54 19.21 -1.73 -12.12
C VAL A 54 19.64 -0.89 -13.31
N LYS A 55 19.84 -1.54 -14.47
CA LYS A 55 20.30 -0.87 -15.70
C LYS A 55 19.14 -0.59 -16.64
N ASP A 56 18.26 -1.57 -16.82
CA ASP A 56 17.24 -1.55 -17.86
C ASP A 56 15.83 -1.80 -17.27
N TYR A 57 14.85 -1.21 -17.93
CA TYR A 57 13.45 -1.44 -17.67
C TYR A 57 12.66 -1.40 -18.96
N ARG A 58 11.48 -2.01 -18.96
CA ARG A 58 10.49 -1.83 -20.03
C ARG A 58 9.46 -0.81 -19.59
N GLU A 59 9.06 0.08 -20.46
CA GLU A 59 7.92 0.95 -20.23
C GLU A 59 6.62 0.30 -20.71
N ARG A 60 5.56 0.53 -19.97
CA ARG A 60 4.21 0.15 -20.35
C ARG A 60 3.24 1.24 -19.94
N GLU A 61 2.41 1.65 -20.88
CA GLU A 61 1.29 2.53 -20.58
C GLU A 61 0.11 1.72 -20.06
N ILE A 62 -0.49 2.20 -18.99
CA ILE A 62 -1.71 1.65 -18.40
C ILE A 62 -2.72 2.77 -18.18
N VAL A 63 -4.00 2.47 -18.41
CA VAL A 63 -5.08 3.40 -18.08
C VAL A 63 -5.64 3.04 -16.70
N GLU A 64 -5.40 3.90 -15.72
CA GLU A 64 -5.92 3.74 -14.37
C GLU A 64 -6.79 4.93 -13.98
N GLY A 65 -8.05 4.66 -13.70
CA GLY A 65 -8.98 5.71 -13.30
C GLY A 65 -9.29 6.75 -14.38
N GLY A 66 -9.06 6.43 -15.68
CA GLY A 66 -9.19 7.35 -16.81
C GLY A 66 -7.94 8.17 -17.11
N LYS A 67 -6.86 8.00 -16.33
CA LYS A 67 -5.56 8.63 -16.55
C LYS A 67 -4.58 7.63 -17.14
N MET A 68 -3.81 8.05 -18.14
CA MET A 68 -2.72 7.27 -18.69
C MET A 68 -1.51 7.39 -17.75
N ARG A 69 -0.90 6.24 -17.42
CA ARG A 69 0.31 6.19 -16.59
C ARG A 69 1.36 5.35 -17.27
N ARG A 70 2.61 5.81 -17.29
CA ARG A 70 3.76 5.03 -17.72
C ARG A 70 4.38 4.34 -16.51
N ILE A 71 4.41 3.02 -16.57
CA ILE A 71 5.02 2.20 -15.51
C ILE A 71 6.31 1.56 -16.03
N GLN A 72 7.34 1.55 -15.20
CA GLN A 72 8.60 0.90 -15.48
C GLN A 72 8.57 -0.54 -14.94
N ILE A 73 8.85 -1.50 -15.79
CA ILE A 73 8.80 -2.93 -15.47
C ILE A 73 10.20 -3.50 -15.52
N LEU A 74 10.75 -3.85 -14.38
CA LEU A 74 12.05 -4.51 -14.24
C LEU A 74 11.97 -5.97 -14.66
N THR A 75 13.13 -6.58 -14.97
CA THR A 75 13.28 -8.02 -15.10
C THR A 75 12.88 -8.71 -13.78
N MET A 76 12.47 -9.99 -13.84
CA MET A 76 12.14 -10.69 -12.59
C MET A 76 13.36 -10.85 -11.68
N LYS A 77 14.57 -10.99 -12.25
CA LYS A 77 15.82 -11.08 -11.52
C LYS A 77 16.10 -9.81 -10.74
N ASP A 78 16.02 -8.64 -11.38
CA ASP A 78 16.21 -7.35 -10.72
C ASP A 78 15.13 -7.11 -9.64
N ARG A 79 13.89 -7.53 -9.90
CA ARG A 79 12.81 -7.45 -8.91
C ARG A 79 13.07 -8.27 -7.66
N ILE A 80 13.79 -9.41 -7.77
CA ILE A 80 14.18 -10.21 -6.58
C ILE A 80 15.16 -9.41 -5.73
N ALA A 81 16.20 -8.83 -6.33
CA ALA A 81 17.20 -8.04 -5.60
C ALA A 81 16.58 -6.76 -4.99
N VAL A 82 15.80 -6.00 -5.76
CA VAL A 82 15.09 -4.81 -5.25
C VAL A 82 14.13 -5.20 -4.12
N HIS A 83 13.45 -6.37 -4.23
CA HIS A 83 12.58 -6.86 -3.17
C HIS A 83 13.36 -7.19 -1.89
N ALA A 84 14.51 -7.86 -2.00
CA ALA A 84 15.35 -8.22 -0.86
C ALA A 84 15.91 -6.98 -0.15
N ILE A 85 16.39 -5.99 -0.92
CA ILE A 85 16.89 -4.72 -0.38
C ILE A 85 15.75 -3.99 0.35
N MET A 86 14.60 -3.82 -0.31
CA MET A 86 13.48 -3.06 0.26
C MET A 86 12.77 -3.80 1.39
N ALA A 87 12.83 -5.14 1.49
CA ALA A 87 12.26 -5.87 2.62
C ALA A 87 12.93 -5.49 3.95
N VAL A 88 14.22 -5.19 3.92
CA VAL A 88 14.98 -4.70 5.08
C VAL A 88 14.80 -3.18 5.25
N VAL A 89 14.99 -2.42 4.18
CA VAL A 89 14.86 -0.96 4.18
C VAL A 89 13.49 -0.53 4.71
N ASP A 90 12.39 -1.12 4.25
CA ASP A 90 11.03 -0.79 4.68
C ASP A 90 10.81 -0.96 6.19
N ARG A 91 11.50 -1.90 6.84
CA ARG A 91 11.43 -2.07 8.31
C ARG A 91 12.04 -0.87 9.06
N HIS A 92 13.15 -0.33 8.53
CA HIS A 92 13.77 0.87 9.08
C HIS A 92 12.97 2.13 8.78
N LEU A 93 12.44 2.25 7.55
CA LEU A 93 11.61 3.39 7.16
C LEU A 93 10.32 3.46 7.98
N LYS A 94 9.67 2.31 8.24
CA LYS A 94 8.42 2.25 9.03
C LYS A 94 8.54 2.90 10.40
N LYS A 95 9.73 2.86 11.02
CA LYS A 95 10.00 3.48 12.32
C LYS A 95 10.04 5.02 12.25
N ARG A 96 10.17 5.59 11.05
CA ARG A 96 10.24 7.04 10.81
C ARG A 96 8.89 7.65 10.46
N PHE A 97 7.91 6.83 10.12
CA PHE A 97 6.60 7.29 9.71
C PHE A 97 5.67 7.49 10.91
N ILE A 98 4.92 8.58 10.92
CA ILE A 98 3.83 8.75 11.88
C ILE A 98 2.84 7.60 11.75
N ARG A 99 2.06 7.31 12.79
CA ARG A 99 1.18 6.13 12.79
C ARG A 99 0.12 6.19 11.69
N THR A 100 -0.35 7.37 11.37
CA THR A 100 -1.42 7.65 10.41
C THR A 100 -0.92 7.86 8.98
N THR A 101 0.37 7.61 8.69
CA THR A 101 0.89 7.42 7.33
C THR A 101 0.68 5.98 6.90
N SER A 102 0.06 5.79 5.75
CA SER A 102 -0.28 4.50 5.15
C SER A 102 0.13 4.44 3.67
N ALA A 103 -0.10 3.34 3.02
CA ALA A 103 0.30 2.91 1.67
C ALA A 103 1.67 2.23 1.63
N SER A 104 1.66 0.98 1.14
CA SER A 104 2.85 0.12 1.00
C SER A 104 3.66 -0.08 2.28
N ILE A 105 3.06 0.14 3.42
CA ILE A 105 3.61 -0.12 4.75
C ILE A 105 2.92 -1.36 5.32
N LYS A 106 3.73 -2.35 5.75
CA LYS A 106 3.19 -3.59 6.32
C LYS A 106 2.25 -3.29 7.50
N ASN A 107 1.02 -3.80 7.44
CA ASN A 107 -0.07 -3.61 8.42
C ASN A 107 -0.59 -2.16 8.53
N ARG A 108 -0.35 -1.31 7.52
CA ARG A 108 -0.90 0.04 7.43
C ARG A 108 -1.48 0.24 6.03
N GLY A 109 -2.64 -0.36 5.78
CA GLY A 109 -3.37 -0.28 4.52
C GLY A 109 -4.49 0.76 4.56
N MET A 110 -5.22 0.87 3.44
CA MET A 110 -6.35 1.80 3.31
C MET A 110 -7.43 1.58 4.38
N HIS A 111 -7.72 0.33 4.73
CA HIS A 111 -8.75 0.03 5.73
C HIS A 111 -8.30 0.36 7.15
N ASP A 112 -7.04 0.14 7.47
CA ASP A 112 -6.44 0.54 8.74
C ASP A 112 -6.51 2.07 8.92
N LEU A 113 -6.18 2.83 7.87
CA LEU A 113 -6.26 4.30 7.90
C LEU A 113 -7.70 4.80 8.03
N MET A 114 -8.64 4.19 7.31
CA MET A 114 -10.07 4.50 7.42
C MET A 114 -10.60 4.29 8.84
N GLU A 115 -10.20 3.18 9.49
CA GLU A 115 -10.60 2.91 10.88
C GLU A 115 -10.05 3.96 11.86
N TYR A 116 -8.83 4.49 11.61
CA TYR A 116 -8.31 5.61 12.40
C TYR A 116 -9.17 6.87 12.24
N ILE A 117 -9.51 7.24 11.01
CA ILE A 117 -10.37 8.40 10.74
C ILE A 117 -11.73 8.24 11.45
N ARG A 118 -12.37 7.08 11.32
CA ARG A 118 -13.66 6.78 11.95
C ARG A 118 -13.60 6.81 13.47
N ARG A 119 -12.57 6.20 14.02
CA ARG A 119 -12.37 6.20 15.48
C ARG A 119 -12.21 7.61 16.00
N ASP A 120 -11.35 8.41 15.38
CA ASP A 120 -11.04 9.75 15.84
C ASP A 120 -12.26 10.67 15.70
N MET A 121 -13.08 10.54 14.63
CA MET A 121 -14.37 11.26 14.52
C MET A 121 -15.39 10.85 15.60
N LYS A 122 -15.34 9.59 16.06
CA LYS A 122 -16.22 9.11 17.14
C LYS A 122 -15.74 9.53 18.52
N GLU A 123 -14.42 9.52 18.76
CA GLU A 123 -13.82 9.83 20.05
C GLU A 123 -13.70 11.33 20.29
N ASP A 124 -13.58 12.13 19.23
CA ASP A 124 -13.45 13.58 19.28
C ASP A 124 -14.35 14.27 18.23
N PRO A 125 -15.68 14.19 18.37
CA PRO A 125 -16.62 14.76 17.40
C PRO A 125 -16.50 16.28 17.29
N GLU A 126 -16.21 17.00 18.38
CA GLU A 126 -16.02 18.44 18.36
C GLU A 126 -14.73 18.86 17.67
N GLY A 127 -13.63 18.15 17.89
CA GLY A 127 -12.33 18.40 17.27
C GLY A 127 -12.24 17.95 15.81
N THR A 128 -13.27 17.28 15.26
CA THR A 128 -13.28 16.71 13.91
C THR A 128 -14.44 17.16 13.05
N ARG A 129 -15.04 18.33 13.33
CA ARG A 129 -16.21 18.86 12.59
C ARG A 129 -15.95 19.19 11.13
N TYR A 130 -14.73 19.56 10.79
CA TYR A 130 -14.33 19.96 9.44
C TYR A 130 -13.17 19.12 8.93
N CYS A 131 -13.10 18.99 7.62
CA CYS A 131 -12.06 18.26 6.92
C CYS A 131 -11.35 19.16 5.91
N TYR A 132 -10.03 19.20 5.94
CA TYR A 132 -9.20 19.66 4.84
C TYR A 132 -8.65 18.43 4.12
N LYS A 133 -8.94 18.32 2.83
CA LYS A 133 -8.48 17.24 1.98
C LYS A 133 -7.64 17.81 0.85
N PHE A 134 -6.48 17.19 0.59
CA PHE A 134 -5.56 17.57 -0.47
C PHE A 134 -4.90 16.36 -1.13
N ASP A 135 -4.34 16.57 -2.30
CA ASP A 135 -3.57 15.60 -3.08
C ASP A 135 -2.37 16.34 -3.73
N ILE A 136 -1.19 15.74 -3.72
CA ILE A 136 0.00 16.33 -4.34
C ILE A 136 -0.02 16.09 -5.84
N SER A 137 0.17 17.17 -6.61
CA SER A 137 0.14 17.11 -8.07
C SER A 137 1.30 16.29 -8.63
N LYS A 138 0.99 15.30 -9.48
CA LYS A 138 1.99 14.48 -10.20
C LYS A 138 3.16 14.02 -9.32
N PHE A 139 2.89 13.59 -8.08
CA PHE A 139 3.89 13.34 -7.05
C PHE A 139 5.11 12.58 -7.58
N TYR A 140 4.93 11.37 -8.14
CA TYR A 140 6.06 10.55 -8.60
C TYR A 140 6.88 11.17 -9.73
N GLU A 141 6.24 11.94 -10.59
CA GLU A 141 6.89 12.61 -11.73
C GLU A 141 7.63 13.89 -11.29
N SER A 142 7.17 14.54 -10.22
CA SER A 142 7.66 15.85 -9.77
C SER A 142 8.65 15.75 -8.61
N VAL A 143 8.76 14.60 -7.95
CA VAL A 143 9.68 14.42 -6.81
C VAL A 143 11.12 14.72 -7.19
N GLY A 144 11.74 15.64 -6.48
CA GLY A 144 13.18 15.95 -6.60
C GLY A 144 14.03 14.81 -6.03
N GLN A 145 14.81 14.15 -6.91
CA GLN A 145 15.64 12.99 -6.56
C GLN A 145 16.65 13.31 -5.46
N ASP A 146 17.20 14.51 -5.45
CA ASP A 146 18.18 14.95 -4.45
C ASP A 146 17.55 15.10 -3.05
N PHE A 147 16.31 15.55 -2.97
CA PHE A 147 15.56 15.60 -1.71
C PHE A 147 15.30 14.19 -1.16
N VAL A 148 14.98 13.23 -2.03
CA VAL A 148 14.83 11.83 -1.62
C VAL A 148 16.15 11.30 -1.07
N MET A 149 17.26 11.54 -1.77
CA MET A 149 18.58 11.09 -1.34
C MET A 149 19.08 11.80 -0.09
N TYR A 150 18.73 13.05 0.10
CA TYR A 150 18.96 13.75 1.36
C TYR A 150 18.28 13.00 2.53
N CYS A 151 17.02 12.63 2.39
CA CYS A 151 16.30 11.86 3.41
C CYS A 151 16.92 10.48 3.63
N VAL A 152 17.30 9.77 2.57
CA VAL A 152 17.96 8.45 2.63
C VAL A 152 19.25 8.52 3.44
N ARG A 153 20.13 9.51 3.18
CA ARG A 153 21.40 9.69 3.89
C ARG A 153 21.24 10.04 5.37
N ARG A 154 20.10 10.61 5.76
CA ARG A 154 19.79 10.84 7.18
C ARG A 154 19.42 9.56 7.92
N VAL A 155 18.82 8.59 7.23
CA VAL A 155 18.39 7.32 7.83
C VAL A 155 19.47 6.25 7.78
N PHE A 156 20.16 6.13 6.64
CA PHE A 156 21.15 5.09 6.38
C PHE A 156 22.57 5.67 6.32
N LYS A 157 23.54 4.88 6.82
CA LYS A 157 24.97 5.28 6.83
C LYS A 157 25.83 4.34 5.99
N ASP A 158 25.34 3.15 5.63
CA ASP A 158 26.05 2.20 4.79
C ASP A 158 26.15 2.75 3.35
N LYS A 159 27.39 3.03 2.92
CA LYS A 159 27.68 3.63 1.61
C LYS A 159 27.21 2.75 0.44
N LYS A 160 27.34 1.41 0.58
CA LYS A 160 26.92 0.46 -0.44
C LYS A 160 25.39 0.46 -0.60
N LEU A 161 24.66 0.46 0.53
CA LEU A 161 23.21 0.58 0.50
C LEU A 161 22.75 1.90 -0.10
N ILE A 162 23.37 3.02 0.31
CA ILE A 162 23.03 4.34 -0.23
C ILE A 162 23.25 4.39 -1.75
N ALA A 163 24.34 3.83 -2.27
CA ALA A 163 24.60 3.77 -3.71
C ALA A 163 23.54 2.95 -4.47
N MET A 164 23.10 1.82 -3.93
CA MET A 164 22.01 1.04 -4.53
C MET A 164 20.67 1.79 -4.50
N LEU A 165 20.35 2.46 -3.38
CA LEU A 165 19.12 3.26 -3.29
C LEU A 165 19.18 4.49 -4.22
N ASP A 166 20.35 5.11 -4.39
CA ASP A 166 20.54 6.19 -5.36
C ASP A 166 20.28 5.74 -6.80
N ASN A 167 20.79 4.55 -7.18
CA ASN A 167 20.46 3.94 -8.47
C ASN A 167 18.95 3.74 -8.68
N PHE A 168 18.21 3.33 -7.64
CA PHE A 168 16.75 3.17 -7.73
C PHE A 168 16.03 4.50 -7.87
N VAL A 169 16.47 5.52 -7.15
CA VAL A 169 15.90 6.86 -7.20
C VAL A 169 16.16 7.51 -8.57
N ARG A 170 17.37 7.36 -9.10
CA ARG A 170 17.81 7.95 -10.37
C ARG A 170 17.58 7.06 -11.59
N LEU A 171 16.73 6.02 -11.47
CA LEU A 171 16.40 5.17 -12.61
C LEU A 171 15.70 5.95 -13.73
N MET A 172 14.93 6.98 -13.38
CA MET A 172 14.28 7.90 -14.31
C MET A 172 15.10 9.18 -14.46
N PRO A 173 15.04 9.87 -15.60
CA PRO A 173 15.71 11.17 -15.78
C PRO A 173 15.20 12.22 -14.79
N GLN A 174 13.92 12.17 -14.44
CA GLN A 174 13.25 13.06 -13.50
C GLN A 174 12.21 12.29 -12.69
N GLY A 175 11.96 12.72 -11.45
CA GLY A 175 11.01 12.05 -10.56
C GLY A 175 11.51 10.67 -10.11
N ILE A 176 10.60 9.85 -9.63
CA ILE A 176 10.85 8.47 -9.21
C ILE A 176 9.87 7.51 -9.92
N SER A 177 10.34 6.31 -10.21
CA SER A 177 9.58 5.34 -11.01
C SER A 177 8.30 4.85 -10.31
N ILE A 178 7.16 4.90 -10.99
CA ILE A 178 5.89 4.35 -10.47
C ILE A 178 5.95 2.80 -10.40
N GLY A 179 6.79 2.16 -11.20
CA GLY A 179 6.89 0.69 -11.30
C GLY A 179 7.80 0.02 -10.29
N LEU A 180 8.67 0.77 -9.60
CA LEU A 180 9.61 0.24 -8.62
C LEU A 180 8.96 0.12 -7.24
N ARG A 181 9.28 -0.99 -6.55
CA ARG A 181 8.87 -1.19 -5.17
C ARG A 181 9.45 -0.13 -4.21
N SER A 182 10.65 0.36 -4.49
CA SER A 182 11.34 1.37 -3.67
C SER A 182 10.62 2.72 -3.64
N SER A 183 9.97 3.10 -4.73
CA SER A 183 9.46 4.46 -4.92
C SER A 183 8.42 4.87 -3.89
N GLN A 184 7.52 3.95 -3.50
CA GLN A 184 6.50 4.28 -2.49
C GLN A 184 7.10 4.44 -1.08
N GLY A 185 8.04 3.57 -0.68
CA GLY A 185 8.73 3.69 0.60
C GLY A 185 9.56 4.96 0.70
N LEU A 186 10.31 5.27 -0.36
CA LEU A 186 11.16 6.46 -0.43
C LEU A 186 10.34 7.76 -0.59
N GLY A 187 9.25 7.73 -1.36
CA GLY A 187 8.30 8.84 -1.43
C GLY A 187 7.62 9.12 -0.08
N ASN A 188 7.22 8.05 0.63
CA ASN A 188 6.71 8.20 1.99
C ASN A 188 7.76 8.78 2.94
N LEU A 189 9.03 8.41 2.82
CA LEU A 189 10.12 8.97 3.62
C LEU A 189 10.28 10.48 3.37
N LEU A 190 10.25 10.91 2.10
CA LEU A 190 10.33 12.32 1.73
C LEU A 190 9.23 13.13 2.40
N LEU A 191 7.95 12.70 2.22
CA LEU A 191 6.82 13.42 2.81
C LEU A 191 6.79 13.31 4.34
N SER A 192 7.28 12.20 4.91
CA SER A 192 7.40 12.09 6.37
C SER A 192 8.35 13.13 6.95
N VAL A 193 9.51 13.35 6.31
CA VAL A 193 10.52 14.30 6.77
C VAL A 193 10.06 15.76 6.60
N PHE A 194 9.47 16.08 5.45
CA PHE A 194 9.16 17.48 5.11
C PHE A 194 7.73 17.89 5.47
N LEU A 195 6.79 16.98 5.52
CA LEU A 195 5.38 17.29 5.75
C LEU A 195 4.82 16.67 7.04
N ASP A 196 4.90 15.32 7.22
CA ASP A 196 4.18 14.64 8.30
C ASP A 196 4.64 15.11 9.68
N HIS A 197 5.96 15.09 9.94
CA HIS A 197 6.53 15.53 11.20
C HIS A 197 6.40 17.04 11.42
N TYR A 198 6.43 17.82 10.35
CA TYR A 198 6.15 19.24 10.48
C TYR A 198 4.73 19.50 10.98
N LEU A 199 3.74 18.87 10.35
CA LEU A 199 2.34 19.03 10.74
C LEU A 199 2.06 18.46 12.14
N LYS A 200 2.60 17.29 12.47
CA LYS A 200 2.34 16.61 13.76
C LYS A 200 3.12 17.23 14.91
N ASP A 201 4.43 17.41 14.74
CA ASP A 201 5.33 17.69 15.85
C ASP A 201 5.59 19.18 16.02
N LYS A 202 5.61 19.97 14.93
CA LYS A 202 5.84 21.42 15.00
C LYS A 202 4.54 22.23 14.98
N TYR A 203 3.62 21.90 14.07
CA TYR A 203 2.36 22.65 13.95
C TYR A 203 1.29 22.15 14.95
N GLY A 204 1.44 20.94 15.50
CA GLY A 204 0.55 20.39 16.50
C GLY A 204 -0.76 19.84 15.96
N VAL A 205 -0.83 19.49 14.66
CA VAL A 205 -2.04 18.95 14.04
C VAL A 205 -2.41 17.61 14.67
N ARG A 206 -3.53 17.56 15.39
CA ARG A 206 -3.97 16.37 16.12
C ARG A 206 -4.43 15.25 15.19
N HIS A 207 -5.29 15.54 14.22
CA HIS A 207 -5.95 14.60 13.34
C HIS A 207 -5.45 14.76 11.90
N PHE A 208 -4.32 14.13 11.58
CA PHE A 208 -3.71 14.12 10.25
C PHE A 208 -3.49 12.70 9.76
N TYR A 209 -3.93 12.41 8.53
CA TYR A 209 -3.91 11.11 7.89
C TYR A 209 -3.38 11.26 6.47
N ARG A 210 -2.44 10.38 6.09
CA ARG A 210 -1.88 10.41 4.73
C ARG A 210 -1.82 9.01 4.12
N TYR A 211 -2.28 8.91 2.90
CA TYR A 211 -2.16 7.71 2.08
C TYR A 211 -1.38 8.05 0.80
N CYS A 212 -0.08 7.75 0.77
CA CYS A 212 0.84 8.15 -0.30
C CYS A 212 0.88 9.68 -0.44
N ASP A 213 0.33 10.23 -1.52
CA ASP A 213 0.23 11.65 -1.87
C ASP A 213 -1.11 12.31 -1.45
N ASP A 214 -2.10 11.50 -1.10
CA ASP A 214 -3.42 11.96 -0.61
C ASP A 214 -3.38 12.26 0.91
N GLY A 215 -3.74 13.47 1.34
CA GLY A 215 -3.81 13.88 2.74
C GLY A 215 -5.21 14.29 3.18
N VAL A 216 -5.51 14.02 4.46
CA VAL A 216 -6.73 14.42 5.16
C VAL A 216 -6.34 14.98 6.53
N VAL A 217 -6.83 16.16 6.86
CA VAL A 217 -6.73 16.79 8.18
C VAL A 217 -8.14 17.04 8.70
N LEU A 218 -8.40 16.66 9.97
CA LEU A 218 -9.65 17.03 10.62
C LEU A 218 -9.39 18.10 11.68
N GLY A 219 -10.35 18.98 11.89
CA GLY A 219 -10.26 20.08 12.84
C GLY A 219 -11.64 20.59 13.26
N ASP A 220 -11.66 21.43 14.28
CA ASP A 220 -12.87 22.01 14.88
C ASP A 220 -13.35 23.28 14.15
N ALA A 221 -12.46 23.97 13.41
CA ALA A 221 -12.75 25.23 12.75
C ALA A 221 -12.17 25.29 11.33
N LYS A 222 -12.96 25.82 10.37
CA LYS A 222 -12.49 26.03 9.00
C LYS A 222 -11.31 27.01 8.93
N SER A 223 -11.29 28.04 9.77
CA SER A 223 -10.21 29.03 9.80
C SER A 223 -8.87 28.40 10.14
N GLU A 224 -8.83 27.43 11.06
CA GLU A 224 -7.64 26.71 11.43
C GLU A 224 -7.18 25.78 10.28
N LEU A 225 -8.11 25.08 9.65
CA LEU A 225 -7.80 24.24 8.49
C LEU A 225 -7.25 25.02 7.29
N TRP A 226 -7.67 26.27 7.10
CA TRP A 226 -7.08 27.16 6.09
C TRP A 226 -5.63 27.52 6.42
N LYS A 227 -5.29 27.76 7.68
CA LYS A 227 -3.89 27.99 8.10
C LYS A 227 -3.05 26.72 7.91
N ILE A 228 -3.62 25.53 8.21
CA ILE A 228 -2.95 24.25 7.98
C ILE A 228 -2.72 24.03 6.48
N ARG A 229 -3.70 24.39 5.63
CA ARG A 229 -3.55 24.37 4.18
C ARG A 229 -2.34 25.21 3.74
N ASP A 230 -2.23 26.43 4.21
CA ASP A 230 -1.11 27.30 3.85
C ASP A 230 0.25 26.72 4.34
N ALA A 231 0.25 26.09 5.50
CA ALA A 231 1.42 25.38 6.03
C ALA A 231 1.78 24.16 5.14
N VAL A 232 0.78 23.40 4.66
CA VAL A 232 1.00 22.28 3.70
C VAL A 232 1.62 22.81 2.41
N HIS A 233 1.03 23.86 1.82
CA HIS A 233 1.57 24.49 0.61
C HIS A 233 3.01 24.95 0.78
N PHE A 234 3.30 25.63 1.88
CA PHE A 234 4.64 26.08 2.20
C PHE A 234 5.62 24.91 2.26
N GLN A 235 5.28 23.83 2.99
CA GLN A 235 6.16 22.69 3.18
C GLN A 235 6.41 21.90 1.89
N VAL A 236 5.39 21.64 1.09
CA VAL A 236 5.58 20.90 -0.16
C VAL A 236 6.32 21.73 -1.22
N ALA A 237 6.16 23.06 -1.21
CA ALA A 237 6.91 23.96 -2.08
C ALA A 237 8.43 23.95 -1.78
N GLN A 238 8.85 23.73 -0.51
CA GLN A 238 10.28 23.59 -0.14
C GLN A 238 10.98 22.45 -0.89
N ILE A 239 10.24 21.46 -1.33
CA ILE A 239 10.78 20.30 -2.07
C ILE A 239 10.32 20.27 -3.53
N GLY A 240 9.88 21.43 -4.05
CA GLY A 240 9.46 21.59 -5.45
C GLY A 240 8.16 20.91 -5.82
N LEU A 241 7.30 20.57 -4.84
CA LEU A 241 6.00 19.94 -5.07
C LEU A 241 4.86 20.96 -4.95
N THR A 242 3.72 20.66 -5.53
CA THR A 242 2.51 21.49 -5.49
C THR A 242 1.30 20.66 -5.12
N VAL A 243 0.35 21.28 -4.42
CA VAL A 243 -0.96 20.69 -4.13
C VAL A 243 -1.87 20.87 -5.36
N LYS A 244 -2.74 19.90 -5.62
CA LYS A 244 -3.75 20.03 -6.70
C LYS A 244 -4.78 21.09 -6.37
N PRO A 245 -5.34 21.78 -7.39
CA PRO A 245 -6.30 22.87 -7.18
C PRO A 245 -7.68 22.41 -6.69
N ASP A 246 -7.96 21.09 -6.71
CA ASP A 246 -9.22 20.50 -6.24
C ASP A 246 -9.22 20.18 -4.73
N GLU A 247 -8.25 20.71 -3.97
CA GLU A 247 -8.24 20.67 -2.52
C GLU A 247 -9.46 21.38 -1.92
N ARG A 248 -9.93 20.90 -0.76
CA ARG A 248 -11.18 21.43 -0.16
C ARG A 248 -11.12 21.45 1.37
N VAL A 249 -11.74 22.49 1.95
CA VAL A 249 -12.13 22.54 3.36
C VAL A 249 -13.66 22.50 3.44
N PHE A 250 -14.21 21.48 4.12
CA PHE A 250 -15.64 21.22 4.16
C PHE A 250 -16.06 20.55 5.48
N PRO A 251 -17.36 20.61 5.86
CA PRO A 251 -17.88 19.88 7.02
C PRO A 251 -17.79 18.37 6.80
N VAL A 252 -17.43 17.58 7.84
CA VAL A 252 -17.34 16.12 7.75
C VAL A 252 -18.68 15.45 7.42
N ASP A 253 -19.82 16.13 7.73
CA ASP A 253 -21.17 15.65 7.43
C ASP A 253 -21.47 15.59 5.92
N GLU A 254 -20.71 16.30 5.08
CA GLU A 254 -20.77 16.12 3.62
C GLU A 254 -20.19 14.76 3.18
N GLY A 255 -19.43 14.09 4.05
CA GLY A 255 -18.73 12.84 3.80
C GLY A 255 -17.34 13.03 3.20
N ILE A 256 -16.34 12.40 3.80
CA ILE A 256 -14.94 12.45 3.36
C ILE A 256 -14.75 11.42 2.25
N ASP A 257 -14.63 11.88 1.00
CA ASP A 257 -14.34 11.00 -0.15
C ASP A 257 -12.85 10.63 -0.19
N PHE A 258 -12.50 9.51 0.46
CA PHE A 258 -11.12 9.06 0.62
C PHE A 258 -10.98 7.54 0.46
N LEU A 259 -9.90 7.06 -0.15
CA LEU A 259 -9.55 5.63 -0.30
C LEU A 259 -10.62 4.76 -0.98
N GLY A 260 -11.47 5.34 -1.81
CA GLY A 260 -12.56 4.61 -2.48
C GLY A 260 -13.86 4.52 -1.68
N TYR A 261 -13.90 5.18 -0.54
CA TYR A 261 -15.06 5.31 0.35
C TYR A 261 -15.48 6.76 0.49
N VAL A 262 -16.71 6.95 0.95
CA VAL A 262 -17.19 8.20 1.51
C VAL A 262 -17.45 7.95 2.99
N ILE A 263 -16.63 8.56 3.83
CA ILE A 263 -16.57 8.31 5.27
C ILE A 263 -17.40 9.43 5.95
N TYR A 264 -18.42 9.04 6.70
CA TYR A 264 -19.24 9.91 7.53
C TYR A 264 -18.97 9.63 9.01
N PRO A 265 -19.35 10.50 9.91
CA PRO A 265 -19.19 10.28 11.36
C PRO A 265 -19.83 8.98 11.87
N ASP A 266 -21.01 8.63 11.33
CA ASP A 266 -21.85 7.51 11.78
C ASP A 266 -21.75 6.27 10.86
N HIS A 267 -21.41 6.45 9.57
CA HIS A 267 -21.41 5.37 8.60
C HIS A 267 -20.36 5.52 7.49
N VAL A 268 -20.15 4.47 6.69
CA VAL A 268 -19.23 4.46 5.54
C VAL A 268 -19.95 3.97 4.30
N ARG A 269 -19.81 4.67 3.20
CA ARG A 269 -20.33 4.27 1.88
C ARG A 269 -19.19 4.00 0.89
N LEU A 270 -19.39 3.04 0.01
CA LEU A 270 -18.52 2.89 -1.16
C LEU A 270 -18.77 4.04 -2.15
N ARG A 271 -17.71 4.54 -2.77
CA ARG A 271 -17.82 5.51 -3.88
C ARG A 271 -18.81 5.05 -4.94
N LYS A 272 -19.64 5.96 -5.44
CA LYS A 272 -20.63 5.70 -6.51
C LYS A 272 -20.00 4.98 -7.71
N ARG A 273 -18.83 5.42 -8.16
CA ARG A 273 -18.10 4.83 -9.28
C ARG A 273 -17.72 3.35 -9.05
N ILE A 274 -17.34 2.96 -7.84
CA ILE A 274 -17.01 1.57 -7.51
C ILE A 274 -18.26 0.69 -7.61
N LYS A 275 -19.37 1.14 -7.03
CA LYS A 275 -20.68 0.46 -7.09
C LYS A 275 -21.16 0.26 -8.52
N GLN A 276 -21.14 1.33 -9.30
CA GLN A 276 -21.57 1.29 -10.71
C GLN A 276 -20.68 0.40 -11.58
N LYS A 277 -19.35 0.48 -11.41
CA LYS A 277 -18.40 -0.38 -12.14
C LYS A 277 -18.61 -1.86 -11.81
N PHE A 278 -18.87 -2.18 -10.54
CA PHE A 278 -19.18 -3.55 -10.14
C PHE A 278 -20.51 -4.02 -10.73
N ALA A 279 -21.58 -3.24 -10.60
CA ALA A 279 -22.90 -3.59 -11.14
C ALA A 279 -22.83 -3.86 -12.66
N ARG A 280 -22.18 -2.99 -13.44
CA ARG A 280 -21.94 -3.18 -14.89
C ARG A 280 -21.24 -4.50 -15.18
N LYS A 281 -20.11 -4.75 -14.51
CA LYS A 281 -19.35 -6.00 -14.71
C LYS A 281 -20.14 -7.25 -14.33
N MET A 282 -20.99 -7.17 -13.30
CA MET A 282 -21.85 -8.29 -12.89
C MET A 282 -22.94 -8.60 -13.93
N HIS A 283 -23.43 -7.59 -14.63
CA HIS A 283 -24.39 -7.74 -15.73
C HIS A 283 -23.72 -8.37 -16.97
N GLU A 284 -22.52 -7.91 -17.32
CA GLU A 284 -21.80 -8.34 -18.53
C GLU A 284 -21.17 -9.74 -18.42
N VAL A 285 -20.84 -10.20 -17.19
CA VAL A 285 -20.05 -11.41 -16.99
C VAL A 285 -20.87 -12.69 -17.20
N LYS A 286 -20.48 -13.50 -18.21
CA LYS A 286 -21.07 -14.79 -18.52
C LYS A 286 -20.40 -15.95 -17.78
N SER A 287 -19.07 -15.89 -17.57
CA SER A 287 -18.28 -16.95 -16.94
C SER A 287 -18.56 -17.04 -15.43
N ARG A 288 -18.96 -18.23 -14.95
CA ARG A 288 -19.16 -18.51 -13.50
C ARG A 288 -17.88 -18.28 -12.68
N LYS A 289 -16.71 -18.67 -13.21
CA LYS A 289 -15.41 -18.44 -12.56
C LYS A 289 -15.15 -16.94 -12.41
N ARG A 290 -15.31 -16.18 -13.49
CA ARG A 290 -15.08 -14.73 -13.49
C ARG A 290 -16.08 -14.00 -12.59
N ARG A 291 -17.32 -14.46 -12.53
CA ARG A 291 -18.34 -13.93 -11.61
C ARG A 291 -17.93 -14.11 -10.14
N ARG A 292 -17.42 -15.30 -9.76
CA ARG A 292 -16.90 -15.54 -8.40
C ARG A 292 -15.74 -14.61 -8.06
N GLU A 293 -14.78 -14.42 -8.97
CA GLU A 293 -13.64 -13.50 -8.79
C GLU A 293 -14.10 -12.06 -8.58
N LEU A 294 -15.10 -11.59 -9.37
CA LEU A 294 -15.64 -10.23 -9.23
C LEU A 294 -16.34 -10.04 -7.88
N VAL A 295 -17.14 -11.02 -7.46
CA VAL A 295 -17.83 -10.98 -6.15
C VAL A 295 -16.81 -10.97 -5.01
N ALA A 296 -15.79 -11.83 -5.05
CA ALA A 296 -14.75 -11.87 -4.04
C ALA A 296 -13.96 -10.55 -3.95
N SER A 297 -13.62 -9.97 -5.10
CA SER A 297 -12.94 -8.66 -5.16
C SER A 297 -13.82 -7.53 -4.60
N PHE A 298 -15.11 -7.52 -4.93
CA PHE A 298 -16.04 -6.51 -4.42
C PHE A 298 -16.29 -6.68 -2.93
N TYR A 299 -16.42 -7.93 -2.45
CA TYR A 299 -16.58 -8.24 -1.03
C TYR A 299 -15.43 -7.67 -0.19
N GLY A 300 -14.18 -7.74 -0.69
CA GLY A 300 -13.01 -7.17 -0.02
C GLY A 300 -13.15 -5.68 0.30
N MET A 301 -13.88 -4.93 -0.53
CA MET A 301 -14.21 -3.53 -0.28
C MET A 301 -15.52 -3.39 0.52
N ALA A 302 -16.55 -4.13 0.13
CA ALA A 302 -17.91 -4.02 0.66
C ALA A 302 -18.00 -4.30 2.17
N LYS A 303 -17.21 -5.24 2.69
CA LYS A 303 -17.18 -5.60 4.11
C LYS A 303 -16.73 -4.48 5.04
N HIS A 304 -16.14 -3.41 4.51
CA HIS A 304 -15.70 -2.23 5.25
C HIS A 304 -16.63 -1.02 5.06
N ALA A 305 -17.82 -1.23 4.48
CA ALA A 305 -18.80 -0.17 4.26
C ALA A 305 -20.22 -0.68 4.53
N ASP A 306 -21.14 0.26 4.77
CA ASP A 306 -22.55 -0.03 5.01
C ASP A 306 -23.27 -0.29 3.69
N CYS A 307 -23.01 -1.45 3.11
CA CYS A 307 -23.53 -1.82 1.79
C CYS A 307 -24.11 -3.24 1.71
N ASN A 308 -24.55 -3.83 2.83
CA ASN A 308 -25.13 -5.16 2.90
C ASN A 308 -26.27 -5.37 1.91
N MET A 309 -27.26 -4.45 1.90
CA MET A 309 -28.41 -4.53 0.98
C MET A 309 -27.98 -4.46 -0.47
N LEU A 310 -27.05 -3.55 -0.82
CA LEU A 310 -26.51 -3.42 -2.17
C LEU A 310 -25.76 -4.68 -2.60
N PHE A 311 -24.92 -5.22 -1.71
CA PHE A 311 -24.19 -6.46 -1.98
C PHE A 311 -25.13 -7.62 -2.25
N ASN A 312 -26.15 -7.80 -1.41
CA ASN A 312 -27.18 -8.84 -1.57
C ASN A 312 -27.93 -8.69 -2.90
N LYS A 313 -28.36 -7.47 -3.22
CA LYS A 313 -29.08 -7.17 -4.48
C LYS A 313 -28.25 -7.49 -5.72
N LEU A 314 -26.95 -7.13 -5.73
CA LEU A 314 -26.09 -7.31 -6.91
C LEU A 314 -25.52 -8.71 -7.05
N THR A 315 -25.39 -9.46 -5.97
CA THR A 315 -24.72 -10.79 -5.99
C THR A 315 -25.67 -11.96 -5.80
N GLY A 316 -26.89 -11.73 -5.28
CA GLY A 316 -27.83 -12.75 -4.83
C GLY A 316 -27.37 -13.47 -3.56
N LYS A 317 -26.36 -12.92 -2.83
CA LYS A 317 -25.76 -13.54 -1.65
C LYS A 317 -25.82 -12.62 -0.46
N LYS A 318 -26.12 -13.16 0.72
CA LYS A 318 -25.96 -12.40 1.98
C LYS A 318 -24.48 -12.14 2.23
N MET A 319 -24.14 -10.91 2.59
CA MET A 319 -22.83 -10.58 3.09
C MET A 319 -22.74 -11.14 4.52
N ARG A 320 -21.95 -12.20 4.67
CA ARG A 320 -21.74 -12.82 5.99
C ARG A 320 -20.77 -11.95 6.77
N SER A 321 -21.05 -11.74 8.06
CA SER A 321 -20.08 -11.18 8.96
C SER A 321 -18.86 -12.13 9.03
N PHE A 322 -17.68 -11.59 9.34
CA PHE A 322 -16.46 -12.41 9.45
C PHE A 322 -16.61 -13.51 10.53
N LYS A 323 -17.50 -13.31 11.51
CA LYS A 323 -17.86 -14.30 12.54
C LYS A 323 -18.65 -15.48 11.99
N ASP A 324 -19.40 -15.30 10.88
CA ASP A 324 -20.19 -16.35 10.25
C ASP A 324 -19.40 -17.18 9.23
N LEU A 325 -18.13 -16.81 8.97
CA LEU A 325 -17.21 -17.58 8.12
C LEU A 325 -16.55 -18.75 8.87
N ASN A 326 -17.25 -19.37 9.82
CA ASN A 326 -16.99 -20.74 10.25
C ASN A 326 -17.37 -21.70 9.09
N VAL A 327 -16.68 -21.54 7.97
CA VAL A 327 -16.74 -22.49 6.88
C VAL A 327 -15.84 -23.64 7.29
N SER A 328 -16.45 -24.71 7.81
CA SER A 328 -15.84 -26.02 7.73
C SER A 328 -15.56 -26.27 6.25
N TYR A 329 -14.33 -26.06 5.83
CA TYR A 329 -13.86 -26.41 4.50
C TYR A 329 -13.90 -27.95 4.42
N LYS A 330 -14.88 -28.50 3.72
CA LYS A 330 -14.87 -29.90 3.31
C LYS A 330 -14.14 -29.95 1.96
N PRO A 331 -12.95 -30.54 1.88
CA PRO A 331 -12.32 -30.77 0.59
C PRO A 331 -13.17 -31.73 -0.23
N GLU A 332 -13.44 -31.37 -1.48
CA GLU A 332 -14.19 -32.21 -2.43
C GLU A 332 -13.44 -33.51 -2.79
N ASP A 333 -12.15 -33.60 -2.43
CA ASP A 333 -11.24 -34.69 -2.78
C ASP A 333 -10.96 -35.68 -1.61
N GLY A 334 -11.67 -35.58 -0.50
CA GLY A 334 -11.53 -36.47 0.66
C GLY A 334 -10.21 -36.34 1.43
N LYS A 335 -9.29 -35.47 1.02
CA LYS A 335 -8.03 -35.22 1.73
C LYS A 335 -8.28 -34.27 2.90
N LYS A 336 -7.98 -34.70 4.11
CA LYS A 336 -8.00 -33.86 5.31
C LYS A 336 -6.95 -32.75 5.16
N ARG A 337 -7.36 -31.57 4.67
CA ARG A 337 -6.56 -30.36 4.73
C ARG A 337 -7.15 -29.49 5.81
N PHE A 338 -6.47 -29.41 6.94
CA PHE A 338 -6.77 -28.59 8.11
C PHE A 338 -8.27 -28.34 8.35
N PRO A 339 -8.88 -28.92 9.36
CA PRO A 339 -10.13 -28.43 9.90
C PRO A 339 -9.84 -27.10 10.62
N GLY A 340 -9.54 -26.06 9.86
CA GLY A 340 -9.13 -24.79 10.42
C GLY A 340 -10.30 -23.82 10.43
N VAL A 341 -10.68 -23.36 11.59
CA VAL A 341 -11.38 -22.11 11.78
C VAL A 341 -10.43 -21.02 11.24
N VAL A 342 -10.80 -20.32 10.17
CA VAL A 342 -10.04 -19.16 9.73
C VAL A 342 -10.28 -18.04 10.74
N VAL A 343 -9.39 -17.92 11.70
CA VAL A 343 -9.39 -16.85 12.71
C VAL A 343 -8.61 -15.67 12.16
N SER A 344 -9.10 -14.46 12.39
CA SER A 344 -8.33 -13.26 12.09
C SER A 344 -7.05 -13.24 12.93
N ILE A 345 -5.91 -12.95 12.32
CA ILE A 345 -4.64 -12.76 13.06
C ILE A 345 -4.79 -11.73 14.20
N ARG A 346 -5.73 -10.78 14.08
CA ARG A 346 -6.05 -9.82 15.14
C ARG A 346 -6.73 -10.44 16.36
N GLU A 347 -7.46 -11.53 16.18
CA GLU A 347 -8.12 -12.28 17.27
C GLU A 347 -7.14 -13.21 17.99
N LEU A 348 -6.01 -13.52 17.36
CA LEU A 348 -4.93 -14.36 17.90
C LEU A 348 -3.81 -13.57 18.57
N VAL A 349 -3.81 -12.24 18.46
CA VAL A 349 -2.83 -11.39 19.14
C VAL A 349 -3.06 -11.48 20.65
N ASN A 350 -2.06 -11.98 21.38
CA ASN A 350 -2.04 -12.22 22.82
C ASN A 350 -2.78 -13.49 23.31
N LEU A 351 -3.17 -14.40 22.41
CA LEU A 351 -3.64 -15.73 22.82
C LEU A 351 -2.53 -16.76 22.67
N PRO A 352 -2.27 -17.62 23.66
CA PRO A 352 -1.35 -18.74 23.52
C PRO A 352 -1.91 -19.74 22.49
N ILE A 353 -1.21 -19.91 21.37
CA ILE A 353 -1.59 -20.89 20.35
C ILE A 353 -0.85 -22.18 20.66
N VAL A 354 -1.60 -23.22 21.02
CA VAL A 354 -1.05 -24.57 21.14
C VAL A 354 -1.29 -25.28 19.81
N VAL A 355 -0.22 -25.50 19.05
CA VAL A 355 -0.25 -26.35 17.86
C VAL A 355 -0.21 -27.79 18.35
N LYS A 356 -1.34 -28.51 18.27
CA LYS A 356 -1.42 -29.93 18.67
C LYS A 356 -0.91 -30.88 17.62
N ASP A 357 -1.06 -30.50 16.34
CA ASP A 357 -0.58 -31.27 15.19
C ASP A 357 -0.30 -30.36 14.00
N PHE A 358 0.75 -30.62 13.26
CA PHE A 358 0.95 -30.05 11.94
C PHE A 358 1.50 -31.11 10.98
N GLU A 359 0.91 -31.23 9.81
CA GLU A 359 1.47 -31.98 8.71
C GLU A 359 2.29 -31.02 7.83
N THR A 360 3.56 -31.33 7.65
CA THR A 360 4.39 -30.69 6.63
C THR A 360 3.86 -31.14 5.28
N GLY A 361 3.04 -30.32 4.65
CA GLY A 361 2.63 -30.54 3.27
C GLY A 361 3.85 -30.43 2.36
N ILE A 362 4.20 -31.51 1.69
CA ILE A 362 5.13 -31.60 0.59
C ILE A 362 4.60 -30.84 -0.63
#